data_f9c359936e11fdbb08498f9223b7a46c
#
_entry.id   f9c359936e11fdbb08498f9223b7a46c
#
_cell.length_a   1.000
_cell.length_b   1.000
_cell.length_c   1.000
_cell.angle_alpha   90.00
_cell.angle_beta   90.00
_cell.angle_gamma   90.00
#
_symmetry.space_group_name_H-M   'P 1'
#
loop_
_entity.id
_entity.type
_entity.pdbx_description
1 polymer ?
#
loop_
_entity_poly.entity_id
_entity_poly.type
_entity_poly.pdbx_seq_one_letter_code
_entity_poly.pdbx_strand_id
1 'polypeptide(L)'
;TRGLWRAAQLPEGSFAAYGGSFYAMPAKGEPSRRALAWDLLQHLTLNRRLLLDAFQAHDIFPALVDTFDDPFFDQPLPFLGGQPARRIWREAARNIRAVEVHRQDTFADEVINTELDKVLVRGKDVASALGDAERLLARRAHR
;
A
#
# COMPACT_ATOMS: atom_id res chain seq x y z
N THR A 1 7.25 -8.50 -23.28
CA THR A 1 6.86 -9.07 -21.97
C THR A 1 5.36 -8.94 -21.69
N ARG A 2 4.60 -8.19 -22.53
CA ARG A 2 3.14 -8.08 -22.39
C ARG A 2 2.49 -9.46 -22.45
N GLY A 3 1.57 -9.73 -21.52
CA GLY A 3 0.85 -11.00 -21.43
C GLY A 3 1.59 -12.11 -20.67
N LEU A 4 2.85 -11.91 -20.31
CA LEU A 4 3.67 -12.90 -19.59
C LEU A 4 3.59 -12.75 -18.06
N TRP A 5 3.13 -11.62 -17.58
CA TRP A 5 3.01 -11.32 -16.14
C TRP A 5 1.66 -11.77 -15.57
N ARG A 6 1.65 -12.07 -14.30
CA ARG A 6 0.43 -12.37 -13.53
C ARG A 6 0.51 -11.69 -12.17
N ALA A 7 -0.64 -11.23 -11.68
CA ALA A 7 -0.79 -10.80 -10.29
C ALA A 7 -1.18 -12.01 -9.43
N ALA A 8 -0.69 -12.05 -8.20
CA ALA A 8 -1.05 -13.05 -7.21
C ALA A 8 -1.27 -12.38 -5.85
N GLN A 9 -1.95 -13.06 -4.95
CA GLN A 9 -1.98 -12.67 -3.54
C GLN A 9 -0.62 -12.91 -2.90
N LEU A 10 -0.36 -12.20 -1.81
CA LEU A 10 0.81 -12.45 -0.99
C LEU A 10 0.79 -13.87 -0.42
N PRO A 11 1.96 -14.47 -0.15
CA PRO A 11 2.06 -15.78 0.47
C PRO A 11 1.29 -15.86 1.79
N GLU A 12 0.89 -17.09 2.16
CA GLU A 12 0.26 -17.42 3.45
C GLU A 12 -1.04 -16.65 3.76
N GLY A 13 -1.76 -16.21 2.72
CA GLY A 13 -3.01 -15.46 2.89
C GLY A 13 -2.82 -14.08 3.52
N SER A 14 -1.62 -13.52 3.41
CA SER A 14 -1.33 -12.17 3.87
C SER A 14 -1.92 -11.13 2.94
N PHE A 15 -2.35 -10.00 3.52
CA PHE A 15 -2.85 -8.84 2.79
C PHE A 15 -2.14 -7.59 3.30
N ALA A 16 -1.59 -6.80 2.39
CA ALA A 16 -0.88 -5.57 2.74
C ALA A 16 -1.10 -4.49 1.69
N ALA A 17 -0.94 -3.24 2.10
CA ALA A 17 -0.75 -2.11 1.22
C ALA A 17 0.68 -1.60 1.39
N TYR A 18 1.29 -1.17 0.29
CA TYR A 18 2.59 -0.54 0.30
C TYR A 18 2.50 0.84 -0.33
N GLY A 19 2.98 1.85 0.40
CA GLY A 19 2.92 3.23 -0.03
C GLY A 19 1.52 3.85 0.11
N GLY A 20 1.22 4.79 -0.76
CA GLY A 20 -0.02 5.56 -0.76
C GLY A 20 0.25 7.05 -0.59
N SER A 21 -0.80 7.84 -0.79
CA SER A 21 -0.76 9.29 -0.62
C SER A 21 -1.80 9.73 0.39
N PHE A 22 -1.42 10.69 1.21
CA PHE A 22 -2.31 11.28 2.20
C PHE A 22 -2.47 12.77 1.92
N TYR A 23 -3.68 13.25 1.99
CA TYR A 23 -3.95 14.67 2.06
C TYR A 23 -3.88 15.11 3.52
N ALA A 24 -3.22 16.23 3.77
CA ALA A 24 -3.13 16.82 5.09
C ALA A 24 -3.55 18.29 5.05
N MET A 25 -4.29 18.71 6.06
CA MET A 25 -4.69 20.10 6.22
C MET A 25 -4.02 20.68 7.46
N PRO A 26 -3.33 21.86 7.35
CA PRO A 26 -2.75 22.50 8.51
C PRO A 26 -3.79 22.81 9.59
N ALA A 27 -3.44 22.59 10.85
CA ALA A 27 -4.32 22.91 11.97
C ALA A 27 -4.55 24.42 12.14
N LYS A 28 -3.57 25.24 11.70
CA LYS A 28 -3.62 26.69 11.74
C LYS A 28 -3.99 27.27 10.38
N GLY A 29 -4.66 28.40 10.35
CA GLY A 29 -5.03 29.11 9.13
C GLY A 29 -6.35 29.85 9.27
N GLU A 30 -6.63 30.71 8.29
CA GLU A 30 -7.88 31.45 8.18
C GLU A 30 -9.09 30.48 8.09
N PRO A 31 -10.13 30.65 8.92
CA PRO A 31 -11.28 29.74 8.95
C PRO A 31 -11.94 29.50 7.58
N SER A 32 -12.11 30.55 6.80
CA SER A 32 -12.70 30.47 5.46
C SER A 32 -11.86 29.62 4.50
N ARG A 33 -10.54 29.76 4.51
CA ARG A 33 -9.63 28.94 3.72
C ARG A 33 -9.62 27.50 4.15
N ARG A 34 -9.73 27.26 5.47
CA ARG A 34 -9.83 25.88 5.99
C ARG A 34 -11.12 25.19 5.56
N ALA A 35 -12.24 25.92 5.55
CA ALA A 35 -13.51 25.38 5.04
C ALA A 35 -13.39 24.97 3.57
N LEU A 36 -12.86 25.85 2.71
CA LEU A 36 -12.62 25.53 1.30
C LEU A 36 -11.65 24.35 1.09
N ALA A 37 -10.58 24.29 1.89
CA ALA A 37 -9.64 23.15 1.83
C ALA A 37 -10.32 21.85 2.24
N TRP A 38 -11.20 21.89 3.23
CA TRP A 38 -11.98 20.72 3.64
C TRP A 38 -12.94 20.25 2.55
N ASP A 39 -13.67 21.17 1.93
CA ASP A 39 -14.58 20.86 0.83
C ASP A 39 -13.82 20.26 -0.35
N LEU A 40 -12.63 20.78 -0.67
CA LEU A 40 -11.75 20.20 -1.69
C LEU A 40 -11.30 18.78 -1.32
N LEU A 41 -10.88 18.57 -0.09
CA LEU A 41 -10.47 17.22 0.38
C LEU A 41 -11.61 16.22 0.28
N GLN A 42 -12.81 16.60 0.72
CA GLN A 42 -13.98 15.74 0.57
C GLN A 42 -14.26 15.44 -0.91
N HIS A 43 -14.18 16.42 -1.78
CA HIS A 43 -14.37 16.21 -3.21
C HIS A 43 -13.34 15.25 -3.80
N LEU A 44 -12.07 15.39 -3.45
CA LEU A 44 -10.98 14.54 -3.95
C LEU A 44 -11.02 13.12 -3.39
N THR A 45 -11.54 12.92 -2.18
CA THR A 45 -11.46 11.62 -1.48
C THR A 45 -12.78 10.85 -1.43
N LEU A 46 -13.92 11.53 -1.56
CA LEU A 46 -15.24 10.92 -1.42
C LEU A 46 -16.10 10.98 -2.70
N ASN A 47 -15.61 11.63 -3.75
CA ASN A 47 -16.32 11.66 -5.02
C ASN A 47 -16.07 10.35 -5.80
N ARG A 48 -17.05 9.46 -5.75
CA ARG A 48 -16.99 8.13 -6.41
C ARG A 48 -16.59 8.21 -7.87
N ARG A 49 -17.20 9.13 -8.63
CA ARG A 49 -16.94 9.28 -10.06
C ARG A 49 -15.50 9.71 -10.32
N LEU A 50 -15.03 10.72 -9.61
CA LEU A 50 -13.65 11.22 -9.76
C LEU A 50 -12.62 10.12 -9.46
N LEU A 51 -12.86 9.33 -8.41
CA LEU A 51 -11.97 8.23 -8.02
C LEU A 51 -11.96 7.11 -9.06
N LEU A 52 -13.11 6.77 -9.66
CA LEU A 52 -13.19 5.77 -10.71
C LEU A 52 -12.55 6.28 -12.01
N ASP A 53 -12.76 7.53 -12.39
CA ASP A 53 -12.12 8.14 -13.56
C ASP A 53 -10.58 8.13 -13.40
N ALA A 54 -10.07 8.47 -12.22
CA ALA A 54 -8.63 8.41 -11.90
C ALA A 54 -8.09 6.97 -11.94
N PHE A 55 -8.85 6.01 -11.45
CA PHE A 55 -8.48 4.61 -11.51
C PHE A 55 -8.43 4.08 -12.94
N GLN A 56 -9.41 4.43 -13.75
CA GLN A 56 -9.47 4.03 -15.16
C GLN A 56 -8.37 4.64 -16.01
N ALA A 57 -8.05 5.90 -15.78
CA ALA A 57 -7.07 6.64 -16.58
C ALA A 57 -5.62 6.39 -16.15
N HIS A 58 -5.37 6.16 -14.86
CA HIS A 58 -4.03 6.20 -14.27
C HIS A 58 -3.71 5.02 -13.35
N ASP A 59 -4.59 4.02 -13.25
CA ASP A 59 -4.48 2.89 -12.30
C ASP A 59 -4.31 3.32 -10.83
N ILE A 60 -4.84 4.50 -10.45
CA ILE A 60 -4.86 4.99 -9.08
C ILE A 60 -5.95 4.26 -8.31
N PHE A 61 -5.56 3.25 -7.53
CA PHE A 61 -6.50 2.42 -6.79
C PHE A 61 -7.29 3.28 -5.77
N PRO A 62 -8.65 3.28 -5.83
CA PRO A 62 -9.47 4.12 -4.98
C PRO A 62 -9.50 3.62 -3.53
N ALA A 63 -9.37 4.55 -2.58
CA ALA A 63 -9.51 4.23 -1.15
C ALA A 63 -10.98 4.12 -0.70
N LEU A 64 -11.92 4.66 -1.49
CA LEU A 64 -13.35 4.64 -1.17
C LEU A 64 -13.95 3.26 -1.49
N VAL A 65 -14.38 2.56 -0.46
CA VAL A 65 -14.94 1.18 -0.56
C VAL A 65 -16.18 1.12 -1.45
N ASP A 66 -16.99 2.17 -1.49
CA ASP A 66 -18.19 2.27 -2.35
C ASP A 66 -17.87 2.21 -3.85
N THR A 67 -16.60 2.32 -4.25
CA THR A 67 -16.19 2.13 -5.65
C THR A 67 -16.01 0.66 -6.03
N PHE A 68 -15.92 -0.24 -5.05
CA PHE A 68 -15.50 -1.63 -5.25
C PHE A 68 -16.55 -2.51 -5.94
N ASP A 69 -17.79 -2.04 -6.09
CA ASP A 69 -18.84 -2.70 -6.86
C ASP A 69 -18.79 -2.37 -8.36
N ASP A 70 -17.90 -1.44 -8.77
CA ASP A 70 -17.81 -1.01 -10.15
C ASP A 70 -17.30 -2.14 -11.07
N PRO A 71 -17.95 -2.38 -12.23
CA PRO A 71 -17.55 -3.43 -13.18
C PRO A 71 -16.11 -3.29 -13.70
N PHE A 72 -15.49 -2.12 -13.60
CA PHE A 72 -14.11 -1.91 -14.00
C PHE A 72 -13.13 -2.81 -13.23
N PHE A 73 -13.45 -3.17 -12.00
CA PHE A 73 -12.63 -4.10 -11.21
C PHE A 73 -12.59 -5.51 -11.81
N ASP A 74 -13.59 -5.88 -12.60
CA ASP A 74 -13.74 -7.21 -13.16
C ASP A 74 -13.19 -7.33 -14.60
N GLN A 75 -12.75 -6.21 -15.17
CA GLN A 75 -12.22 -6.17 -16.53
C GLN A 75 -10.84 -6.86 -16.63
N PRO A 76 -10.61 -7.61 -17.71
CA PRO A 76 -9.31 -8.23 -17.96
C PRO A 76 -8.24 -7.19 -18.26
N LEU A 77 -7.02 -7.44 -17.78
CA LEU A 77 -5.84 -6.63 -18.06
C LEU A 77 -4.98 -7.30 -19.15
N PRO A 78 -4.92 -6.75 -20.37
CA PRO A 78 -4.14 -7.35 -21.46
C PRO A 78 -2.65 -7.51 -21.12
N PHE A 79 -2.08 -6.59 -20.34
CA PHE A 79 -0.69 -6.68 -19.89
C PHE A 79 -0.43 -7.93 -19.02
N LEU A 80 -1.42 -8.32 -18.23
CA LEU A 80 -1.38 -9.51 -17.36
C LEU A 80 -2.01 -10.74 -18.04
N GLY A 81 -1.98 -10.81 -19.38
CA GLY A 81 -2.50 -11.94 -20.13
C GLY A 81 -4.01 -12.15 -20.01
N GLY A 82 -4.76 -11.08 -19.84
CA GLY A 82 -6.21 -11.13 -19.70
C GLY A 82 -6.70 -11.43 -18.28
N GLN A 83 -5.81 -11.50 -17.30
CA GLN A 83 -6.21 -11.71 -15.91
C GLN A 83 -7.00 -10.51 -15.37
N PRO A 84 -8.13 -10.69 -14.68
CA PRO A 84 -8.85 -9.62 -13.99
C PRO A 84 -8.17 -9.29 -12.64
N ALA A 85 -6.92 -8.81 -12.69
CA ALA A 85 -6.07 -8.63 -11.52
C ALA A 85 -6.62 -7.61 -10.52
N ARG A 86 -7.47 -6.66 -10.98
CA ARG A 86 -8.12 -5.71 -10.07
C ARG A 86 -9.03 -6.39 -9.04
N ARG A 87 -9.55 -7.59 -9.34
CA ARG A 87 -10.24 -8.43 -8.34
C ARG A 87 -9.34 -8.81 -7.18
N ILE A 88 -8.08 -9.17 -7.47
CA ILE A 88 -7.09 -9.53 -6.46
C ILE A 88 -6.79 -8.32 -5.56
N TRP A 89 -6.62 -7.13 -6.17
CA TRP A 89 -6.36 -5.92 -5.42
C TRP A 89 -7.56 -5.49 -4.56
N ARG A 90 -8.78 -5.59 -5.11
CA ARG A 90 -10.03 -5.36 -4.36
C ARG A 90 -10.16 -6.30 -3.16
N GLU A 91 -9.86 -7.58 -3.36
CA GLU A 91 -9.87 -8.58 -2.31
C GLU A 91 -8.82 -8.27 -1.23
N ALA A 92 -7.60 -7.93 -1.64
CA ALA A 92 -6.56 -7.51 -0.71
C ALA A 92 -7.01 -6.29 0.11
N ALA A 93 -7.53 -5.25 -0.54
CA ALA A 93 -7.99 -4.03 0.13
C ALA A 93 -9.09 -4.27 1.18
N ARG A 94 -9.98 -5.26 0.94
CA ARG A 94 -11.01 -5.65 1.90
C ARG A 94 -10.48 -6.40 3.12
N ASN A 95 -9.34 -7.04 2.99
CA ASN A 95 -8.77 -7.93 4.00
C ASN A 95 -7.54 -7.36 4.71
N ILE A 96 -7.05 -6.18 4.29
CA ILE A 96 -5.99 -5.48 5.01
C ILE A 96 -6.46 -5.19 6.43
N ARG A 97 -5.65 -5.62 7.40
CA ARG A 97 -5.90 -5.32 8.80
C ARG A 97 -5.04 -4.15 9.22
N ALA A 98 -5.61 -3.23 9.99
CA ALA A 98 -4.84 -2.21 10.66
C ALA A 98 -3.84 -2.87 11.61
N VAL A 99 -2.59 -2.43 11.54
CA VAL A 99 -1.55 -2.81 12.49
C VAL A 99 -1.25 -1.61 13.39
N GLU A 100 -0.87 -1.90 14.61
CA GLU A 100 -0.44 -0.86 15.53
C GLU A 100 0.89 -0.30 15.08
N VAL A 101 0.94 1.03 14.88
CA VAL A 101 2.17 1.72 14.45
C VAL A 101 3.04 2.01 15.67
N HIS A 102 4.28 1.58 15.62
CA HIS A 102 5.25 1.78 16.68
C HIS A 102 6.33 2.78 16.27
N ARG A 103 6.81 3.58 17.23
CA ARG A 103 7.86 4.60 17.00
C ARG A 103 9.16 4.05 16.38
N GLN A 104 9.36 2.75 16.45
CA GLN A 104 10.56 2.08 15.93
C GLN A 104 10.35 1.39 14.57
N ASP A 105 9.16 1.47 13.97
CA ASP A 105 8.86 0.77 12.71
C ASP A 105 9.78 1.18 11.58
N THR A 106 10.08 2.49 11.45
CA THR A 106 11.04 2.97 10.45
C THR A 106 12.42 2.34 10.62
N PHE A 107 12.89 2.23 11.87
CA PHE A 107 14.16 1.58 12.14
C PHE A 107 14.12 0.06 11.87
N ALA A 108 13.00 -0.57 12.18
CA ALA A 108 12.81 -1.99 11.88
C ALA A 108 12.87 -2.25 10.37
N ASP A 109 12.21 -1.41 9.58
CA ASP A 109 12.24 -1.48 8.11
C ASP A 109 13.68 -1.31 7.57
N GLU A 110 14.42 -0.32 8.04
CA GLU A 110 15.83 -0.11 7.65
C GLU A 110 16.72 -1.31 7.97
N VAL A 111 16.57 -1.89 9.16
CA VAL A 111 17.35 -3.06 9.60
C VAL A 111 17.03 -4.27 8.74
N ILE A 112 15.75 -4.57 8.54
CA ILE A 112 15.31 -5.72 7.74
C ILE A 112 15.80 -5.59 6.31
N ASN A 113 15.60 -4.43 5.67
CA ASN A 113 16.06 -4.18 4.31
C ASN A 113 17.58 -4.33 4.18
N THR A 114 18.34 -3.79 5.15
CA THR A 114 19.81 -3.95 5.18
C THR A 114 20.25 -5.40 5.27
N GLU A 115 19.60 -6.22 6.08
CA GLU A 115 19.94 -7.63 6.22
C GLU A 115 19.52 -8.45 4.98
N LEU A 116 18.37 -8.13 4.38
CA LEU A 116 17.92 -8.76 3.14
C LEU A 116 18.83 -8.40 1.95
N ASP A 117 19.33 -7.18 1.87
CA ASP A 117 20.33 -6.81 0.87
C ASP A 117 21.62 -7.64 0.99
N LYS A 118 22.05 -7.98 2.20
CA LYS A 118 23.20 -8.89 2.39
C LYS A 118 22.91 -10.30 1.86
N VAL A 119 21.68 -10.77 1.96
CA VAL A 119 21.27 -12.05 1.36
C VAL A 119 21.36 -11.96 -0.17
N LEU A 120 20.73 -10.94 -0.75
CA LEU A 120 20.63 -10.79 -2.21
C LEU A 120 21.97 -10.49 -2.88
N VAL A 121 22.79 -9.63 -2.27
CA VAL A 121 24.03 -9.12 -2.91
C VAL A 121 25.27 -9.91 -2.48
N ARG A 122 25.30 -10.41 -1.24
CA ARG A 122 26.48 -11.06 -0.65
C ARG A 122 26.31 -12.54 -0.39
N GLY A 123 25.16 -13.11 -0.70
CA GLY A 123 24.89 -14.54 -0.47
C GLY A 123 24.81 -14.92 1.00
N LYS A 124 24.51 -13.98 1.91
CA LYS A 124 24.30 -14.28 3.33
C LYS A 124 23.14 -15.25 3.48
N ASP A 125 23.30 -16.23 4.38
CA ASP A 125 22.22 -17.15 4.72
C ASP A 125 21.00 -16.40 5.29
N VAL A 126 19.78 -16.76 4.84
CA VAL A 126 18.52 -16.08 5.21
C VAL A 126 18.27 -16.17 6.72
N ALA A 127 18.45 -17.36 7.33
CA ALA A 127 18.21 -17.53 8.77
C ALA A 127 19.18 -16.68 9.59
N SER A 128 20.44 -16.60 9.15
CA SER A 128 21.45 -15.73 9.76
C SER A 128 21.11 -14.25 9.62
N ALA A 129 20.59 -13.83 8.49
CA ALA A 129 20.18 -12.44 8.26
C ALA A 129 18.99 -12.04 9.17
N LEU A 130 17.97 -12.88 9.24
CA LEU A 130 16.82 -12.65 10.12
C LEU A 130 17.20 -12.65 11.60
N GLY A 131 18.07 -13.58 12.04
CA GLY A 131 18.57 -13.60 13.41
C GLY A 131 19.43 -12.38 13.78
N ASP A 132 20.18 -11.81 12.81
CA ASP A 132 20.91 -10.56 13.02
C ASP A 132 19.97 -9.38 13.12
N ALA A 133 18.93 -9.32 12.27
CA ALA A 133 17.90 -8.29 12.34
C ALA A 133 17.17 -8.32 13.68
N GLU A 134 16.74 -9.49 14.13
CA GLU A 134 16.08 -9.67 15.43
C GLU A 134 16.95 -9.15 16.59
N ARG A 135 18.23 -9.51 16.62
CA ARG A 135 19.17 -9.05 17.68
C ARG A 135 19.33 -7.53 17.67
N LEU A 136 19.41 -6.90 16.49
CA LEU A 136 19.53 -5.45 16.37
C LEU A 136 18.28 -4.73 16.87
N LEU A 137 17.10 -5.25 16.51
CA LEU A 137 15.81 -4.71 16.93
C LEU A 137 15.61 -4.85 18.44
N ALA A 138 15.90 -6.02 19.00
CA ALA A 138 15.77 -6.29 20.43
C ALA A 138 16.64 -5.34 21.29
N ARG A 139 17.87 -5.06 20.86
CA ARG A 139 18.76 -4.10 21.57
C ARG A 139 18.19 -2.67 21.63
N ARG A 140 17.39 -2.27 20.66
CA ARG A 140 16.80 -0.93 20.62
C ARG A 140 15.43 -0.88 21.29
N ALA A 141 14.68 -1.97 21.28
CA ALA A 141 13.38 -2.05 21.94
C ALA A 141 13.44 -1.85 23.46
N HIS A 142 14.59 -2.14 24.06
CA HIS A 142 14.85 -1.97 25.50
C HIS A 142 15.43 -0.60 25.89
N ARG A 143 15.52 0.35 24.95
CA ARG A 143 15.95 1.75 25.21
C ARG A 143 14.79 2.72 25.01
#